data_6d18e4cc31a22bc694000ca338557b2e
#
_entry.id   6d18e4cc31a22bc694000ca338557b2e
#
_cell.length_a   1.000
_cell.length_b   1.000
_cell.length_c   1.000
_cell.angle_alpha   90.00
_cell.angle_beta   90.00
_cell.angle_gamma   90.00
#
_symmetry.space_group_name_H-M   'P 1'
#
loop_
_entity.id
_entity.type
_entity.pdbx_description
1 polymer ?
#
loop_
_entity_poly.entity_id
_entity_poly.type
_entity_poly.pdbx_seq_one_letter_code
_entity_poly.pdbx_strand_id
1 'polypeptide(L)'
;MAKKTAPGGNLQELKTQLKNKDLGRLYIFHGEEVFLLHHYLEQMKKQLLDALTESFNFHRMNSETFDLQTFADAVENLPMMAEHTMVQVDEVDLFKLGESDRNKIAEILSDIPDYCTVVFTYETTPWKPDKRLKKLWEAIDDAGRIVEFAKQNQKDLAAWVTRHFMARDKRISTDLCLYLIDITGGTMTALSGEIDKICAYSGANEIRKTDIDAVTEPVLDAVVFQMTDMLSAGRFDQALVKLQQLLKMQQEPLAILGAVGNHFRRVSAARTLLDNGKNASDLQRLCGIPDYPARKTMEAARRFTPEFCRRAAELVLETDYKIKTSYDDPERLLELLLLQLAQEGRNG
;
A
#
# COMPACT_ATOMS: atom_id res chain seq x y z
N MET A 1 3.97 26.67 23.45
CA MET A 1 3.84 25.22 23.72
C MET A 1 3.23 24.58 22.50
N ALA A 2 4.07 23.98 21.64
CA ALA A 2 3.60 23.30 20.44
C ALA A 2 2.81 22.02 20.84
N LYS A 3 1.55 21.95 20.45
CA LYS A 3 0.76 20.72 20.56
C LYS A 3 1.44 19.64 19.72
N LYS A 4 1.94 18.56 20.34
CA LYS A 4 2.25 17.31 19.65
C LYS A 4 0.98 16.85 18.94
N THR A 5 0.89 17.08 17.64
CA THR A 5 -0.18 16.52 16.80
C THR A 5 -0.03 15.00 16.77
N ALA A 6 -1.09 14.30 17.10
CA ALA A 6 -1.17 12.84 17.00
C ALA A 6 -1.04 12.42 15.51
N PRO A 7 -0.54 11.20 15.20
CA PRO A 7 -0.53 10.68 13.83
C PRO A 7 -1.93 10.78 13.22
N GLY A 8 -2.06 11.42 12.08
CA GLY A 8 -3.36 11.65 11.39
C GLY A 8 -4.04 12.99 11.66
N GLY A 9 -3.54 13.82 12.61
CA GLY A 9 -4.14 15.13 12.91
C GLY A 9 -4.14 16.08 11.72
N ASN A 10 -3.06 16.14 10.97
CA ASN A 10 -2.90 17.04 9.83
C ASN A 10 -3.74 16.63 8.60
N LEU A 11 -4.04 15.34 8.41
CA LEU A 11 -4.95 14.88 7.35
C LEU A 11 -6.39 15.33 7.62
N GLN A 12 -6.83 15.33 8.87
CA GLN A 12 -8.16 15.82 9.23
C GLN A 12 -8.27 17.34 9.06
N GLU A 13 -7.19 18.06 9.35
CA GLU A 13 -7.09 19.49 9.10
C GLU A 13 -7.18 19.79 7.60
N LEU A 14 -6.43 19.07 6.75
CA LEU A 14 -6.50 19.20 5.29
C LEU A 14 -7.93 18.97 4.77
N LYS A 15 -8.62 17.94 5.26
CA LYS A 15 -10.03 17.68 4.90
C LYS A 15 -10.95 18.86 5.25
N THR A 16 -10.70 19.47 6.38
CA THR A 16 -11.48 20.64 6.86
C THR A 16 -11.20 21.86 5.99
N GLN A 17 -9.93 22.10 5.66
CA GLN A 17 -9.50 23.22 4.80
C GLN A 17 -10.09 23.06 3.38
N LEU A 18 -10.03 21.88 2.80
CA LEU A 18 -10.67 21.59 1.50
C LEU A 18 -12.17 21.84 1.54
N LYS A 19 -12.87 21.38 2.59
CA LYS A 19 -14.30 21.60 2.74
C LYS A 19 -14.67 23.08 2.88
N ASN A 20 -13.86 23.83 3.60
CA ASN A 20 -14.09 25.27 3.85
C ASN A 20 -13.54 26.16 2.73
N LYS A 21 -12.82 25.60 1.75
CA LYS A 21 -12.10 26.33 0.70
C LYS A 21 -11.08 27.32 1.27
N ASP A 22 -10.41 26.93 2.35
CA ASP A 22 -9.44 27.76 3.07
C ASP A 22 -8.09 27.00 3.13
N LEU A 23 -7.44 26.89 1.97
CA LEU A 23 -6.15 26.21 1.85
C LEU A 23 -5.01 27.14 2.29
N GLY A 24 -4.01 26.56 2.94
CA GLY A 24 -2.78 27.24 3.30
C GLY A 24 -1.82 27.40 2.11
N ARG A 25 -0.68 28.05 2.37
CA ARG A 25 0.31 28.36 1.32
C ARG A 25 1.39 27.29 1.14
N LEU A 26 1.66 26.46 2.16
CA LEU A 26 2.69 25.44 2.11
C LEU A 26 2.18 24.09 2.65
N TYR A 27 2.40 23.02 1.89
CA TYR A 27 2.10 21.66 2.28
C TYR A 27 3.29 20.74 2.01
N ILE A 28 3.50 19.80 2.94
CA ILE A 28 4.42 18.68 2.77
C ILE A 28 3.57 17.40 2.82
N PHE A 29 3.44 16.72 1.71
CA PHE A 29 2.70 15.45 1.59
C PHE A 29 3.67 14.28 1.57
N HIS A 30 3.53 13.34 2.49
CA HIS A 30 4.37 12.15 2.55
C HIS A 30 3.62 10.95 3.13
N GLY A 31 4.14 9.75 2.91
CA GLY A 31 3.62 8.53 3.54
C GLY A 31 3.46 7.36 2.57
N GLU A 32 3.04 6.21 3.12
CA GLU A 32 2.95 4.96 2.36
C GLU A 32 1.66 4.86 1.51
N GLU A 33 0.61 5.65 1.82
CA GLU A 33 -0.67 5.58 1.11
C GLU A 33 -0.72 6.61 -0.03
N VAL A 34 0.00 6.29 -1.10
CA VAL A 34 0.17 7.13 -2.30
C VAL A 34 -1.18 7.43 -2.97
N PHE A 35 -2.14 6.51 -2.93
CA PHE A 35 -3.48 6.76 -3.47
C PHE A 35 -4.16 7.96 -2.81
N LEU A 36 -4.11 8.04 -1.48
CA LEU A 36 -4.69 9.17 -0.75
C LEU A 36 -3.91 10.46 -0.99
N LEU A 37 -2.58 10.39 -1.07
CA LEU A 37 -1.72 11.52 -1.39
C LEU A 37 -2.16 12.13 -2.72
N HIS A 38 -2.22 11.35 -3.79
CA HIS A 38 -2.67 11.81 -5.10
C HIS A 38 -4.12 12.31 -5.09
N HIS A 39 -5.02 11.61 -4.40
CA HIS A 39 -6.40 12.01 -4.28
C HIS A 39 -6.57 13.42 -3.70
N TYR A 40 -5.87 13.72 -2.60
CA TYR A 40 -5.95 15.04 -1.97
C TYR A 40 -5.19 16.11 -2.75
N LEU A 41 -4.08 15.76 -3.39
CA LEU A 41 -3.36 16.65 -4.29
C LEU A 41 -4.26 17.11 -5.46
N GLU A 42 -4.94 16.17 -6.11
CA GLU A 42 -5.89 16.46 -7.17
C GLU A 42 -7.11 17.27 -6.70
N GLN A 43 -7.59 17.06 -5.47
CA GLN A 43 -8.65 17.89 -4.91
C GLN A 43 -8.19 19.32 -4.68
N MET A 44 -6.96 19.51 -4.16
CA MET A 44 -6.38 20.85 -3.99
C MET A 44 -6.22 21.55 -5.34
N LYS A 45 -5.67 20.86 -6.32
CA LYS A 45 -5.47 21.37 -7.67
C LYS A 45 -6.80 21.82 -8.30
N LYS A 46 -7.85 21.00 -8.25
CA LYS A 46 -9.18 21.36 -8.74
C LYS A 46 -9.86 22.51 -7.99
N GLN A 47 -9.48 22.74 -6.75
CA GLN A 47 -10.02 23.85 -5.96
C GLN A 47 -9.31 25.17 -6.22
N LEU A 48 -7.99 25.12 -6.45
CA LEU A 48 -7.14 26.31 -6.64
C LEU A 48 -7.12 26.79 -8.09
N LEU A 49 -7.22 25.85 -9.06
CA LEU A 49 -6.98 26.13 -10.47
C LEU A 49 -8.26 25.93 -11.28
N ASP A 50 -8.47 26.85 -12.24
CA ASP A 50 -9.46 26.68 -13.29
C ASP A 50 -8.86 25.87 -14.44
N ALA A 51 -9.61 24.90 -14.96
CA ALA A 51 -9.18 24.03 -16.05
C ALA A 51 -8.74 24.78 -17.32
N LEU A 52 -9.28 25.98 -17.58
CA LEU A 52 -8.94 26.79 -18.73
C LEU A 52 -7.59 27.53 -18.57
N THR A 53 -7.19 27.81 -17.34
CA THR A 53 -5.98 28.59 -17.01
C THR A 53 -4.91 27.76 -16.32
N GLU A 54 -5.16 26.47 -16.07
CA GLU A 54 -4.26 25.56 -15.38
C GLU A 54 -2.85 25.54 -15.98
N SER A 55 -2.73 25.52 -17.31
CA SER A 55 -1.44 25.47 -18.00
C SER A 55 -0.53 26.68 -17.72
N PHE A 56 -1.08 27.81 -17.27
CA PHE A 56 -0.35 29.02 -16.93
C PHE A 56 -0.08 29.15 -15.44
N ASN A 57 -0.94 28.53 -14.60
CA ASN A 57 -0.94 28.74 -13.15
C ASN A 57 -0.50 27.49 -12.36
N PHE A 58 -0.24 26.37 -13.04
CA PHE A 58 0.28 25.16 -12.43
C PHE A 58 1.73 24.91 -12.86
N HIS A 59 2.63 24.90 -11.90
CA HIS A 59 4.05 24.63 -12.11
C HIS A 59 4.42 23.33 -11.39
N ARG A 60 5.02 22.39 -12.13
CA ARG A 60 5.46 21.12 -11.57
C ARG A 60 6.93 20.88 -11.84
N MET A 61 7.66 20.51 -10.79
CA MET A 61 9.06 20.16 -10.82
C MET A 61 9.28 18.84 -10.09
N ASN A 62 10.30 18.09 -10.48
CA ASN A 62 10.72 16.87 -9.79
C ASN A 62 12.22 16.95 -9.46
N SER A 63 12.76 15.93 -8.80
CA SER A 63 14.18 15.89 -8.42
C SER A 63 15.16 16.05 -9.58
N GLU A 64 14.76 15.75 -10.82
CA GLU A 64 15.63 15.89 -12.02
C GLU A 64 15.52 17.28 -12.65
N THR A 65 14.33 17.91 -12.55
CA THR A 65 14.05 19.20 -13.19
C THR A 65 14.06 20.36 -12.21
N PHE A 66 14.28 20.09 -10.92
CA PHE A 66 14.29 21.13 -9.89
C PHE A 66 15.49 22.06 -10.05
N ASP A 67 15.20 23.32 -10.26
CA ASP A 67 16.14 24.43 -10.25
C ASP A 67 15.64 25.52 -9.32
N LEU A 68 16.52 26.02 -8.46
CA LEU A 68 16.13 26.96 -7.40
C LEU A 68 15.60 28.29 -7.96
N GLN A 69 16.16 28.78 -9.07
CA GLN A 69 15.70 30.04 -9.67
C GLN A 69 14.32 29.82 -10.32
N THR A 70 14.14 28.74 -11.05
CA THR A 70 12.85 28.34 -11.63
C THR A 70 11.77 28.15 -10.55
N PHE A 71 12.14 27.59 -9.40
CA PHE A 71 11.24 27.45 -8.25
C PHE A 71 10.84 28.81 -7.68
N ALA A 72 11.82 29.72 -7.46
CA ALA A 72 11.55 31.06 -6.98
C ALA A 72 10.61 31.82 -7.92
N ASP A 73 10.94 31.82 -9.22
CA ASP A 73 10.12 32.47 -10.25
C ASP A 73 8.68 31.91 -10.28
N ALA A 74 8.52 30.59 -10.13
CA ALA A 74 7.20 29.95 -10.12
C ALA A 74 6.37 30.34 -8.89
N VAL A 75 7.00 30.53 -7.72
CA VAL A 75 6.32 30.95 -6.49
C VAL A 75 5.92 32.44 -6.56
N GLU A 76 6.77 33.28 -7.14
CA GLU A 76 6.56 34.73 -7.23
C GLU A 76 5.66 35.16 -8.40
N ASN A 77 5.50 34.29 -9.42
CA ASN A 77 4.68 34.62 -10.59
C ASN A 77 3.23 34.92 -10.22
N LEU A 78 2.75 36.06 -10.71
CA LEU A 78 1.33 36.42 -10.54
C LEU A 78 0.41 35.48 -11.32
N PRO A 79 -0.75 35.11 -10.75
CA PRO A 79 -1.71 34.26 -11.43
C PRO A 79 -2.23 34.91 -12.71
N MET A 80 -2.31 34.12 -13.78
CA MET A 80 -2.70 34.56 -15.11
C MET A 80 -4.17 34.24 -15.35
N MET A 81 -5.03 35.26 -15.38
CA MET A 81 -6.49 35.11 -15.53
C MET A 81 -7.14 34.19 -14.49
N ALA A 82 -6.55 34.10 -13.29
CA ALA A 82 -6.98 33.27 -12.17
C ALA A 82 -6.70 34.00 -10.83
N GLU A 83 -7.21 33.44 -9.73
CA GLU A 83 -6.96 33.98 -8.38
C GLU A 83 -5.74 33.34 -7.71
N HIS A 84 -5.38 32.12 -8.12
CA HIS A 84 -4.33 31.32 -7.48
C HIS A 84 -3.38 30.68 -8.48
N THR A 85 -2.13 30.49 -8.01
CA THR A 85 -1.13 29.62 -8.62
C THR A 85 -0.86 28.41 -7.71
N MET A 86 -0.38 27.32 -8.29
CA MET A 86 0.04 26.13 -7.55
C MET A 86 1.41 25.66 -8.04
N VAL A 87 2.34 25.48 -7.12
CA VAL A 87 3.68 24.93 -7.39
C VAL A 87 3.79 23.58 -6.71
N GLN A 88 3.94 22.52 -7.51
CA GLN A 88 4.15 21.15 -7.03
C GLN A 88 5.62 20.77 -7.23
N VAL A 89 6.24 20.25 -6.17
CA VAL A 89 7.64 19.80 -6.18
C VAL A 89 7.71 18.36 -5.67
N ASP A 90 8.07 17.44 -6.58
CA ASP A 90 8.08 16.01 -6.31
C ASP A 90 9.48 15.50 -5.98
N GLU A 91 9.63 14.75 -4.88
CA GLU A 91 10.82 13.97 -4.53
C GLU A 91 12.11 14.78 -4.31
N VAL A 92 12.04 16.07 -4.02
CA VAL A 92 13.22 16.91 -3.74
C VAL A 92 13.56 16.89 -2.25
N ASP A 93 14.67 16.27 -1.88
CA ASP A 93 15.15 16.25 -0.50
C ASP A 93 15.77 17.61 -0.12
N LEU A 94 14.92 18.49 0.41
CA LEU A 94 15.29 19.87 0.79
C LEU A 94 16.46 19.93 1.80
N PHE A 95 16.61 18.91 2.64
CA PHE A 95 17.64 18.88 3.69
C PHE A 95 19.01 18.43 3.17
N LYS A 96 19.06 17.83 1.96
CA LYS A 96 20.31 17.44 1.30
C LYS A 96 20.87 18.46 0.33
N LEU A 97 20.13 19.52 0.05
CA LEU A 97 20.61 20.59 -0.83
C LEU A 97 21.83 21.32 -0.22
N GLY A 98 22.56 22.07 -1.03
CA GLY A 98 23.67 22.92 -0.60
C GLY A 98 23.22 23.99 0.42
N GLU A 99 24.11 24.47 1.25
CA GLU A 99 23.78 25.47 2.30
C GLU A 99 23.18 26.75 1.72
N SER A 100 23.76 27.25 0.62
CA SER A 100 23.23 28.42 -0.10
C SER A 100 21.78 28.22 -0.52
N ASP A 101 21.48 27.07 -1.13
CA ASP A 101 20.17 26.78 -1.68
C ASP A 101 19.15 26.55 -0.57
N ARG A 102 19.54 25.85 0.51
CA ARG A 102 18.68 25.71 1.70
C ARG A 102 18.30 27.04 2.31
N ASN A 103 19.25 28.01 2.37
CA ASN A 103 18.98 29.33 2.92
C ASN A 103 17.99 30.10 2.05
N LYS A 104 18.16 30.07 0.73
CA LYS A 104 17.25 30.73 -0.21
C LYS A 104 15.85 30.08 -0.19
N ILE A 105 15.76 28.74 -0.15
CA ILE A 105 14.49 28.03 0.00
C ILE A 105 13.79 28.44 1.30
N ALA A 106 14.51 28.50 2.42
CA ALA A 106 13.94 28.93 3.69
C ALA A 106 13.37 30.35 3.60
N GLU A 107 14.02 31.27 2.88
CA GLU A 107 13.52 32.60 2.62
C GLU A 107 12.23 32.59 1.80
N ILE A 108 12.21 31.87 0.67
CA ILE A 108 11.03 31.72 -0.18
C ILE A 108 9.86 31.13 0.60
N LEU A 109 10.09 30.04 1.36
CA LEU A 109 9.03 29.36 2.11
C LEU A 109 8.49 30.20 3.27
N SER A 110 9.27 31.14 3.79
CA SER A 110 8.82 32.07 4.84
C SER A 110 7.92 33.22 4.32
N ASP A 111 7.97 33.49 3.01
CA ASP A 111 7.23 34.60 2.39
C ASP A 111 6.53 34.19 1.09
N ILE A 112 5.82 33.08 1.14
CA ILE A 112 4.99 32.60 0.00
C ILE A 112 3.81 33.57 -0.14
N PRO A 113 3.58 34.15 -1.35
CA PRO A 113 2.45 35.06 -1.60
C PRO A 113 1.09 34.38 -1.32
N ASP A 114 0.09 35.20 -0.92
CA ASP A 114 -1.26 34.72 -0.60
C ASP A 114 -1.97 34.02 -1.76
N TYR A 115 -1.60 34.34 -2.99
CA TYR A 115 -2.14 33.72 -4.20
C TYR A 115 -1.43 32.42 -4.61
N CYS A 116 -0.33 32.03 -3.94
CA CYS A 116 0.45 30.84 -4.30
C CYS A 116 0.31 29.75 -3.24
N THR A 117 0.10 28.53 -3.69
CA THR A 117 0.18 27.34 -2.84
C THR A 117 1.29 26.41 -3.33
N VAL A 118 2.26 26.15 -2.46
CA VAL A 118 3.39 25.25 -2.71
C VAL A 118 3.12 23.91 -2.04
N VAL A 119 3.27 22.81 -2.78
CA VAL A 119 3.11 21.44 -2.28
C VAL A 119 4.34 20.63 -2.62
N PHE A 120 5.05 20.16 -1.59
CA PHE A 120 6.10 19.15 -1.74
C PHE A 120 5.50 17.77 -1.55
N THR A 121 5.81 16.81 -2.45
CA THR A 121 5.33 15.43 -2.35
C THR A 121 6.51 14.46 -2.23
N TYR A 122 6.35 13.46 -1.36
CA TYR A 122 7.33 12.43 -1.08
C TYR A 122 6.64 11.07 -1.09
N GLU A 123 6.77 10.34 -2.18
CA GLU A 123 6.17 9.01 -2.40
C GLU A 123 7.20 7.90 -2.25
N THR A 124 8.38 8.09 -2.84
CA THR A 124 9.49 7.14 -2.83
C THR A 124 10.61 7.56 -1.90
N THR A 125 10.86 8.85 -1.83
CA THR A 125 11.86 9.44 -0.93
C THR A 125 11.27 9.59 0.48
N PRO A 126 11.85 8.96 1.52
CA PRO A 126 11.34 9.13 2.87
C PRO A 126 11.46 10.57 3.37
N TRP A 127 10.38 11.17 3.83
CA TRP A 127 10.40 12.45 4.51
C TRP A 127 11.14 12.34 5.86
N LYS A 128 12.37 12.86 5.92
CA LYS A 128 13.23 12.84 7.12
C LYS A 128 13.79 14.21 7.41
N PRO A 129 13.02 15.10 8.07
CA PRO A 129 13.48 16.46 8.35
C PRO A 129 14.67 16.48 9.31
N ASP A 130 15.73 17.23 8.96
CA ASP A 130 16.85 17.51 9.87
C ASP A 130 16.60 18.81 10.64
N LYS A 131 16.08 18.67 11.85
CA LYS A 131 15.76 19.80 12.74
C LYS A 131 16.98 20.59 13.23
N ARG A 132 18.20 20.12 12.96
CA ARG A 132 19.45 20.88 13.24
C ARG A 132 19.63 22.02 12.26
N LEU A 133 19.05 21.91 11.05
CA LEU A 133 19.02 22.96 10.03
C LEU A 133 17.87 23.94 10.34
N LYS A 134 18.04 24.70 11.42
CA LYS A 134 16.98 25.49 12.08
C LYS A 134 16.23 26.40 11.11
N LYS A 135 16.94 27.19 10.29
CA LYS A 135 16.32 28.18 9.39
C LYS A 135 15.32 27.53 8.44
N LEU A 136 15.69 26.41 7.79
CA LEU A 136 14.82 25.68 6.89
C LEU A 136 13.68 24.97 7.63
N TRP A 137 14.00 24.34 8.79
CA TRP A 137 12.97 23.66 9.56
C TRP A 137 11.91 24.64 10.10
N GLU A 138 12.32 25.78 10.66
CA GLU A 138 11.42 26.81 11.17
C GLU A 138 10.50 27.36 10.06
N ALA A 139 11.06 27.65 8.87
CA ALA A 139 10.26 28.09 7.73
C ALA A 139 9.17 27.06 7.33
N ILE A 140 9.52 25.76 7.36
CA ILE A 140 8.55 24.69 7.06
C ILE A 140 7.54 24.51 8.20
N ASP A 141 7.96 24.55 9.47
CA ASP A 141 7.10 24.28 10.63
C ASP A 141 6.12 25.42 10.90
N ASP A 142 6.51 26.67 10.64
CA ASP A 142 5.69 27.86 10.85
C ASP A 142 4.67 28.08 9.72
N ALA A 143 5.09 27.98 8.47
CA ALA A 143 4.25 28.24 7.30
C ALA A 143 3.53 26.99 6.79
N GLY A 144 4.11 25.80 6.99
CA GLY A 144 3.71 24.56 6.36
C GLY A 144 2.71 23.72 7.14
N ARG A 145 2.00 22.86 6.39
CA ARG A 145 1.18 21.77 6.92
C ARG A 145 1.79 20.46 6.46
N ILE A 146 2.37 19.70 7.41
CA ILE A 146 2.96 18.40 7.13
C ILE A 146 1.85 17.35 7.26
N VAL A 147 1.47 16.71 6.15
CA VAL A 147 0.39 15.75 6.08
C VAL A 147 0.96 14.36 5.80
N GLU A 148 0.82 13.47 6.77
CA GLU A 148 1.22 12.08 6.63
C GLU A 148 0.04 11.23 6.11
N PHE A 149 0.23 10.57 4.97
CA PHE A 149 -0.69 9.58 4.42
C PHE A 149 -0.24 8.18 4.84
N ALA A 150 -0.54 7.84 6.10
CA ALA A 150 -0.20 6.54 6.65
C ALA A 150 -1.03 5.42 6.02
N LYS A 151 -0.41 4.22 5.94
CA LYS A 151 -1.11 3.01 5.48
C LYS A 151 -2.39 2.80 6.28
N GLN A 152 -3.49 2.57 5.57
CA GLN A 152 -4.79 2.41 6.19
C GLN A 152 -4.88 1.06 6.94
N ASN A 153 -5.51 1.07 8.11
CA ASN A 153 -5.81 -0.17 8.79
C ASN A 153 -6.96 -0.91 8.08
N GLN A 154 -7.08 -2.20 8.34
CA GLN A 154 -8.04 -3.07 7.64
C GLN A 154 -9.50 -2.63 7.78
N LYS A 155 -9.87 -2.06 8.94
CA LYS A 155 -11.23 -1.57 9.20
C LYS A 155 -11.55 -0.33 8.35
N ASP A 156 -10.63 0.62 8.31
CA ASP A 156 -10.79 1.86 7.54
C ASP A 156 -10.78 1.56 6.04
N LEU A 157 -9.94 0.62 5.61
CA LEU A 157 -9.89 0.15 4.23
C LEU A 157 -11.19 -0.56 3.82
N ALA A 158 -11.75 -1.44 4.65
CA ALA A 158 -13.04 -2.08 4.39
C ALA A 158 -14.18 -1.05 4.31
N ALA A 159 -14.19 -0.06 5.19
CA ALA A 159 -15.15 1.04 5.12
C ALA A 159 -14.99 1.89 3.84
N TRP A 160 -13.74 2.09 3.39
CA TRP A 160 -13.46 2.78 2.13
C TRP A 160 -13.96 1.96 0.93
N VAL A 161 -13.67 0.67 0.86
CA VAL A 161 -14.17 -0.26 -0.19
C VAL A 161 -15.69 -0.22 -0.25
N THR A 162 -16.37 -0.32 0.91
CA THR A 162 -17.84 -0.24 0.97
C THR A 162 -18.37 1.05 0.36
N ARG A 163 -17.79 2.21 0.72
CA ARG A 163 -18.20 3.51 0.17
C ARG A 163 -18.00 3.60 -1.34
N HIS A 164 -16.91 3.01 -1.87
CA HIS A 164 -16.61 3.02 -3.30
C HIS A 164 -17.59 2.17 -4.11
N PHE A 165 -18.03 1.01 -3.59
CA PHE A 165 -19.12 0.25 -4.19
C PHE A 165 -20.44 0.99 -4.10
N MET A 166 -20.77 1.60 -2.95
CA MET A 166 -22.00 2.40 -2.79
C MET A 166 -22.07 3.59 -3.74
N ALA A 167 -20.94 4.27 -3.99
CA ALA A 167 -20.87 5.37 -4.97
C ALA A 167 -21.15 4.93 -6.43
N ARG A 168 -21.18 3.61 -6.69
CA ARG A 168 -21.53 2.99 -7.99
C ARG A 168 -22.84 2.20 -7.93
N ASP A 169 -23.69 2.52 -6.96
CA ASP A 169 -24.99 1.85 -6.72
C ASP A 169 -24.87 0.33 -6.47
N LYS A 170 -23.71 -0.10 -5.93
CA LYS A 170 -23.46 -1.50 -5.57
C LYS A 170 -23.38 -1.67 -4.06
N ARG A 171 -23.76 -2.85 -3.58
CA ARG A 171 -23.63 -3.25 -2.17
C ARG A 171 -22.71 -4.44 -2.04
N ILE A 172 -21.89 -4.43 -1.02
CA ILE A 172 -20.95 -5.53 -0.72
C ILE A 172 -20.97 -5.79 0.79
N SER A 173 -20.91 -7.06 1.19
CA SER A 173 -20.81 -7.43 2.60
C SER A 173 -19.41 -7.15 3.16
N THR A 174 -19.31 -6.95 4.48
CA THR A 174 -18.02 -6.74 5.15
C THR A 174 -17.05 -7.89 4.92
N ASP A 175 -17.53 -9.13 4.93
CA ASP A 175 -16.70 -10.32 4.70
C ASP A 175 -16.13 -10.34 3.28
N LEU A 176 -16.90 -9.93 2.28
CA LEU A 176 -16.42 -9.80 0.90
C LEU A 176 -15.48 -8.61 0.72
N CYS A 177 -15.65 -7.50 1.46
CA CYS A 177 -14.65 -6.44 1.49
C CYS A 177 -13.30 -6.96 2.03
N LEU A 178 -13.32 -7.69 3.14
CA LEU A 178 -12.11 -8.27 3.74
C LEU A 178 -11.47 -9.31 2.81
N TYR A 179 -12.30 -10.11 2.14
CA TYR A 179 -11.85 -11.06 1.12
C TYR A 179 -11.16 -10.34 -0.06
N LEU A 180 -11.78 -9.30 -0.61
CA LEU A 180 -11.21 -8.51 -1.71
C LEU A 180 -9.87 -7.87 -1.30
N ILE A 181 -9.81 -7.27 -0.12
CA ILE A 181 -8.58 -6.67 0.44
C ILE A 181 -7.47 -7.73 0.53
N ASP A 182 -7.78 -8.92 1.02
CA ASP A 182 -6.83 -10.01 1.19
C ASP A 182 -6.26 -10.50 -0.15
N ILE A 183 -7.12 -10.72 -1.14
CA ILE A 183 -6.68 -11.26 -2.43
C ILE A 183 -5.99 -10.24 -3.33
N THR A 184 -6.17 -8.93 -3.09
CA THR A 184 -5.53 -7.84 -3.86
C THR A 184 -4.27 -7.28 -3.21
N GLY A 185 -3.89 -7.78 -2.02
CA GLY A 185 -2.75 -7.27 -1.26
C GLY A 185 -3.02 -5.97 -0.51
N GLY A 186 -4.25 -5.42 -0.58
CA GLY A 186 -4.76 -4.35 0.28
C GLY A 186 -4.20 -2.96 0.00
N THR A 187 -3.63 -2.68 -1.17
CA THR A 187 -3.31 -1.29 -1.57
C THR A 187 -4.55 -0.60 -2.12
N MET A 188 -4.77 0.67 -1.77
CA MET A 188 -5.95 1.40 -2.24
C MET A 188 -5.95 1.57 -3.76
N THR A 189 -4.78 1.70 -4.37
CA THR A 189 -4.62 1.77 -5.83
C THR A 189 -5.13 0.50 -6.51
N ALA A 190 -4.68 -0.68 -6.07
CA ALA A 190 -5.15 -1.96 -6.61
C ALA A 190 -6.65 -2.14 -6.37
N LEU A 191 -7.12 -1.87 -5.14
CA LEU A 191 -8.53 -1.97 -4.79
C LEU A 191 -9.43 -1.08 -5.64
N SER A 192 -9.00 0.15 -5.97
CA SER A 192 -9.77 1.06 -6.83
C SER A 192 -10.00 0.44 -8.21
N GLY A 193 -8.95 -0.09 -8.83
CA GLY A 193 -9.06 -0.74 -10.14
C GLY A 193 -9.92 -2.02 -10.10
N GLU A 194 -9.78 -2.83 -9.04
CA GLU A 194 -10.61 -4.03 -8.88
C GLU A 194 -12.09 -3.69 -8.67
N ILE A 195 -12.40 -2.68 -7.86
CA ILE A 195 -13.78 -2.21 -7.66
C ILE A 195 -14.41 -1.79 -9.00
N ASP A 196 -13.67 -1.06 -9.84
CA ASP A 196 -14.17 -0.63 -11.15
C ASP A 196 -14.46 -1.83 -12.06
N LYS A 197 -13.58 -2.82 -12.13
CA LYS A 197 -13.77 -4.06 -12.89
C LYS A 197 -14.97 -4.86 -12.39
N ILE A 198 -15.07 -5.05 -11.07
CA ILE A 198 -16.18 -5.79 -10.47
C ILE A 198 -17.52 -5.09 -10.73
N CYS A 199 -17.58 -3.78 -10.58
CA CYS A 199 -18.79 -3.01 -10.84
C CYS A 199 -19.22 -3.06 -12.32
N ALA A 200 -18.26 -3.04 -13.23
CA ALA A 200 -18.52 -3.17 -14.67
C ALA A 200 -19.00 -4.58 -15.06
N TYR A 201 -18.47 -5.61 -14.40
CA TYR A 201 -18.83 -7.00 -14.68
C TYR A 201 -20.17 -7.40 -14.08
N SER A 202 -20.44 -7.03 -12.82
CA SER A 202 -21.62 -7.46 -12.10
C SER A 202 -22.87 -6.73 -12.60
N GLY A 203 -23.83 -7.49 -13.13
CA GLY A 203 -25.16 -6.97 -13.51
C GLY A 203 -26.09 -6.72 -12.31
N ALA A 204 -25.77 -7.25 -11.13
CA ALA A 204 -26.59 -7.15 -9.92
C ALA A 204 -26.15 -5.97 -9.04
N ASN A 205 -27.07 -5.46 -8.20
CA ASN A 205 -26.72 -4.42 -7.22
C ASN A 205 -25.98 -4.99 -6.01
N GLU A 206 -26.11 -6.28 -5.73
CA GLU A 206 -25.40 -6.96 -4.64
C GLU A 206 -24.24 -7.77 -5.20
N ILE A 207 -23.01 -7.44 -4.76
CA ILE A 207 -21.79 -8.12 -5.18
C ILE A 207 -21.68 -9.46 -4.46
N ARG A 208 -21.39 -10.51 -5.24
CA ARG A 208 -21.17 -11.88 -4.78
C ARG A 208 -19.70 -12.24 -4.89
N LYS A 209 -19.31 -13.27 -4.16
CA LYS A 209 -17.96 -13.83 -4.25
C LYS A 209 -17.60 -14.23 -5.69
N THR A 210 -18.56 -14.81 -6.41
CA THR A 210 -18.39 -15.21 -7.82
C THR A 210 -18.08 -14.03 -8.75
N ASP A 211 -18.62 -12.84 -8.47
CA ASP A 211 -18.33 -11.65 -9.27
C ASP A 211 -16.89 -11.17 -9.05
N ILE A 212 -16.42 -11.25 -7.81
CA ILE A 212 -15.02 -10.94 -7.45
C ILE A 212 -14.08 -11.95 -8.12
N ASP A 213 -14.32 -13.25 -7.92
CA ASP A 213 -13.48 -14.33 -8.42
C ASP A 213 -13.40 -14.36 -9.96
N ALA A 214 -14.40 -13.82 -10.66
CA ALA A 214 -14.44 -13.80 -12.12
C ALA A 214 -13.50 -12.78 -12.76
N VAL A 215 -13.19 -11.66 -12.07
CA VAL A 215 -12.45 -10.53 -12.67
C VAL A 215 -11.22 -10.11 -11.88
N THR A 216 -11.10 -10.54 -10.63
CA THR A 216 -9.96 -10.20 -9.77
C THR A 216 -8.90 -11.28 -9.86
N GLU A 217 -7.68 -10.85 -10.17
CA GLU A 217 -6.51 -11.70 -10.14
C GLU A 217 -5.85 -11.63 -8.75
N PRO A 218 -5.81 -12.75 -8.00
CA PRO A 218 -5.23 -12.74 -6.66
C PRO A 218 -3.71 -12.54 -6.67
N VAL A 219 -3.18 -11.81 -5.70
CA VAL A 219 -1.73 -11.71 -5.47
C VAL A 219 -1.12 -13.05 -5.07
N LEU A 220 0.20 -13.20 -5.30
CA LEU A 220 0.94 -14.43 -5.06
C LEU A 220 0.66 -15.06 -3.68
N ASP A 221 0.73 -14.28 -2.60
CA ASP A 221 0.47 -14.76 -1.23
C ASP A 221 -0.94 -15.36 -1.09
N ALA A 222 -1.95 -14.77 -1.74
CA ALA A 222 -3.32 -15.27 -1.70
C ALA A 222 -3.48 -16.58 -2.49
N VAL A 223 -2.80 -16.70 -3.64
CA VAL A 223 -2.80 -17.97 -4.41
C VAL A 223 -2.10 -19.08 -3.63
N VAL A 224 -0.95 -18.76 -3.01
CA VAL A 224 -0.23 -19.75 -2.16
C VAL A 224 -1.11 -20.18 -0.98
N PHE A 225 -1.84 -19.26 -0.34
CA PHE A 225 -2.79 -19.65 0.71
C PHE A 225 -3.86 -20.61 0.20
N GLN A 226 -4.48 -20.31 -0.97
CA GLN A 226 -5.47 -21.20 -1.59
C GLN A 226 -4.86 -22.57 -1.92
N MET A 227 -3.65 -22.59 -2.46
CA MET A 227 -2.92 -23.80 -2.83
C MET A 227 -2.68 -24.71 -1.61
N THR A 228 -2.21 -24.13 -0.51
CA THR A 228 -1.96 -24.89 0.73
C THR A 228 -3.24 -25.34 1.43
N ASP A 229 -4.32 -24.55 1.35
CA ASP A 229 -5.65 -24.99 1.82
C ASP A 229 -6.17 -26.19 1.01
N MET A 230 -5.94 -26.21 -0.31
CA MET A 230 -6.24 -27.36 -1.16
C MET A 230 -5.43 -28.61 -0.78
N LEU A 231 -4.13 -28.43 -0.48
CA LEU A 231 -3.27 -29.52 0.00
C LEU A 231 -3.79 -30.09 1.32
N SER A 232 -4.12 -29.23 2.29
CA SER A 232 -4.66 -29.66 3.59
C SER A 232 -6.00 -30.40 3.49
N ALA A 233 -6.77 -30.11 2.43
CA ALA A 233 -8.04 -30.78 2.12
C ALA A 233 -7.86 -32.02 1.25
N GLY A 234 -6.64 -32.47 0.96
CA GLY A 234 -6.35 -33.64 0.10
C GLY A 234 -6.59 -33.42 -1.40
N ARG A 235 -6.78 -32.15 -1.83
CA ARG A 235 -7.09 -31.77 -3.22
C ARG A 235 -5.82 -31.40 -3.99
N PHE A 236 -4.90 -32.37 -4.09
CA PHE A 236 -3.59 -32.15 -4.72
C PHE A 236 -3.69 -31.64 -6.17
N ASP A 237 -4.58 -32.23 -6.98
CA ASP A 237 -4.72 -31.85 -8.39
C ASP A 237 -5.09 -30.37 -8.53
N GLN A 238 -5.96 -29.85 -7.66
CA GLN A 238 -6.35 -28.44 -7.68
C GLN A 238 -5.19 -27.53 -7.22
N ALA A 239 -4.40 -27.97 -6.25
CA ALA A 239 -3.20 -27.22 -5.83
C ALA A 239 -2.17 -27.15 -6.95
N LEU A 240 -1.95 -28.26 -7.69
CA LEU A 240 -1.05 -28.31 -8.83
C LEU A 240 -1.50 -27.36 -9.96
N VAL A 241 -2.81 -27.33 -10.26
CA VAL A 241 -3.36 -26.38 -11.25
C VAL A 241 -3.05 -24.93 -10.86
N LYS A 242 -3.13 -24.59 -9.56
CA LYS A 242 -2.77 -23.25 -9.07
C LYS A 242 -1.29 -22.95 -9.24
N LEU A 243 -0.40 -23.89 -8.95
CA LEU A 243 1.03 -23.71 -9.22
C LEU A 243 1.29 -23.46 -10.71
N GLN A 244 0.70 -24.27 -11.58
CA GLN A 244 0.86 -24.13 -13.03
C GLN A 244 0.31 -22.78 -13.54
N GLN A 245 -0.76 -22.23 -12.94
CA GLN A 245 -1.25 -20.90 -13.25
C GLN A 245 -0.20 -19.83 -12.90
N LEU A 246 0.42 -19.90 -11.72
CA LEU A 246 1.48 -18.97 -11.31
C LEU A 246 2.68 -19.00 -12.28
N LEU A 247 3.10 -20.20 -12.67
CA LEU A 247 4.21 -20.38 -13.60
C LEU A 247 3.88 -19.83 -15.00
N LYS A 248 2.66 -20.08 -15.51
CA LYS A 248 2.19 -19.49 -16.78
C LYS A 248 2.12 -17.97 -16.77
N MET A 249 1.89 -17.38 -15.59
CA MET A 249 1.91 -15.93 -15.38
C MET A 249 3.33 -15.39 -15.18
N GLN A 250 4.35 -16.19 -15.50
CA GLN A 250 5.76 -15.83 -15.38
C GLN A 250 6.20 -15.41 -13.98
N GLN A 251 5.53 -15.94 -12.94
CA GLN A 251 6.01 -15.77 -11.58
C GLN A 251 7.30 -16.56 -11.38
N GLU A 252 8.33 -15.88 -10.89
CA GLU A 252 9.64 -16.49 -10.65
C GLU A 252 9.55 -17.65 -9.65
N PRO A 253 10.10 -18.85 -9.95
CA PRO A 253 10.02 -20.00 -9.06
C PRO A 253 10.51 -19.76 -7.64
N LEU A 254 11.58 -18.95 -7.46
CA LEU A 254 12.09 -18.55 -6.14
C LEU A 254 11.11 -17.64 -5.39
N ALA A 255 10.35 -16.79 -6.10
CA ALA A 255 9.31 -15.96 -5.48
C ALA A 255 8.16 -16.84 -4.98
N ILE A 256 7.72 -17.82 -5.77
CA ILE A 256 6.70 -18.81 -5.38
C ILE A 256 7.17 -19.58 -4.14
N LEU A 257 8.40 -20.10 -4.18
CA LEU A 257 8.98 -20.83 -3.04
C LEU A 257 9.07 -19.95 -1.79
N GLY A 258 9.48 -18.70 -1.93
CA GLY A 258 9.54 -17.72 -0.84
C GLY A 258 8.15 -17.48 -0.22
N ALA A 259 7.11 -17.37 -1.04
CA ALA A 259 5.73 -17.21 -0.56
C ALA A 259 5.22 -18.46 0.16
N VAL A 260 5.53 -19.68 -0.36
CA VAL A 260 5.22 -20.96 0.30
C VAL A 260 5.93 -21.06 1.65
N GLY A 261 7.22 -20.71 1.71
CA GLY A 261 8.00 -20.70 2.96
C GLY A 261 7.44 -19.71 3.99
N ASN A 262 7.09 -18.50 3.56
CA ASN A 262 6.44 -17.51 4.42
C ASN A 262 5.08 -17.99 4.95
N HIS A 263 4.29 -18.65 4.09
CA HIS A 263 3.01 -19.20 4.50
C HIS A 263 3.19 -20.27 5.61
N PHE A 264 4.05 -21.28 5.40
CA PHE A 264 4.27 -22.31 6.41
C PHE A 264 4.93 -21.80 7.68
N ARG A 265 5.76 -20.78 7.60
CA ARG A 265 6.28 -20.08 8.79
C ARG A 265 5.15 -19.47 9.62
N ARG A 266 4.18 -18.79 8.97
CA ARG A 266 3.00 -18.22 9.63
C ARG A 266 2.10 -19.32 10.22
N VAL A 267 1.87 -20.42 9.48
CA VAL A 267 1.11 -21.58 9.95
C VAL A 267 1.77 -22.24 11.16
N SER A 268 3.08 -22.42 11.14
CA SER A 268 3.85 -22.98 12.26
C SER A 268 3.76 -22.10 13.50
N ALA A 269 3.90 -20.79 13.35
CA ALA A 269 3.72 -19.82 14.44
C ALA A 269 2.29 -19.88 15.00
N ALA A 270 1.28 -19.94 14.12
CA ALA A 270 -0.13 -20.06 14.52
C ALA A 270 -0.38 -21.38 15.25
N ARG A 271 0.20 -22.50 14.80
CA ARG A 271 0.08 -23.79 15.47
C ARG A 271 0.64 -23.74 16.89
N THR A 272 1.86 -23.21 17.04
CA THR A 272 2.48 -23.00 18.36
C THR A 272 1.63 -22.13 19.28
N LEU A 273 1.06 -21.05 18.74
CA LEU A 273 0.16 -20.17 19.51
C LEU A 273 -1.13 -20.89 19.95
N LEU A 274 -1.73 -21.72 19.08
CA LEU A 274 -2.91 -22.52 19.39
C LEU A 274 -2.62 -23.50 20.54
N ASP A 275 -1.47 -24.19 20.49
CA ASP A 275 -1.06 -25.15 21.53
C ASP A 275 -0.84 -24.47 22.88
N ASN A 276 -0.55 -23.17 22.89
CA ASN A 276 -0.40 -22.34 24.08
C ASN A 276 -1.66 -21.53 24.44
N GLY A 277 -2.82 -21.84 23.87
CA GLY A 277 -4.10 -21.19 24.14
C GLY A 277 -4.17 -19.72 23.71
N LYS A 278 -3.32 -19.31 22.77
CA LYS A 278 -3.28 -17.95 22.20
C LYS A 278 -4.24 -17.80 21.02
N ASN A 279 -4.46 -16.57 20.58
CA ASN A 279 -5.46 -16.22 19.58
C ASN A 279 -4.88 -15.46 18.37
N ALA A 280 -5.75 -15.05 17.44
CA ALA A 280 -5.36 -14.34 16.22
C ALA A 280 -4.68 -13.00 16.50
N SER A 281 -5.03 -12.28 17.56
CA SER A 281 -4.37 -11.01 17.92
C SER A 281 -2.91 -11.21 18.33
N ASP A 282 -2.58 -12.37 18.90
CA ASP A 282 -1.19 -12.72 19.22
C ASP A 282 -0.40 -12.99 17.94
N LEU A 283 -1.02 -13.67 16.97
CA LEU A 283 -0.42 -13.93 15.66
C LEU A 283 -0.19 -12.62 14.87
N GLN A 284 -1.15 -11.69 14.93
CA GLN A 284 -0.99 -10.36 14.33
C GLN A 284 0.27 -9.67 14.84
N ARG A 285 0.45 -9.62 16.16
CA ARG A 285 1.62 -8.97 16.79
C ARG A 285 2.92 -9.69 16.44
N LEU A 286 2.91 -11.02 16.40
CA LEU A 286 4.09 -11.82 16.12
C LEU A 286 4.55 -11.72 14.67
N CYS A 287 3.59 -11.77 13.72
CA CYS A 287 3.87 -11.84 12.28
C CYS A 287 3.71 -10.50 11.56
N GLY A 288 3.18 -9.45 12.21
CA GLY A 288 2.92 -8.15 11.58
C GLY A 288 1.85 -8.21 10.49
N ILE A 289 0.89 -9.14 10.58
CA ILE A 289 -0.17 -9.33 9.57
C ILE A 289 -1.52 -8.77 10.04
N PRO A 290 -2.41 -8.34 9.12
CA PRO A 290 -3.74 -7.87 9.45
C PRO A 290 -4.64 -8.94 10.12
N ASP A 291 -5.75 -8.52 10.74
CA ASP A 291 -6.65 -9.39 11.51
C ASP A 291 -7.25 -10.52 10.65
N TYR A 292 -7.74 -10.20 9.46
CA TYR A 292 -8.39 -11.19 8.60
C TYR A 292 -7.43 -12.32 8.13
N PRO A 293 -6.23 -12.03 7.59
CA PRO A 293 -5.21 -13.04 7.32
C PRO A 293 -4.79 -13.82 8.58
N ALA A 294 -4.69 -13.14 9.73
CA ALA A 294 -4.33 -13.82 10.99
C ALA A 294 -5.39 -14.85 11.39
N ARG A 295 -6.68 -14.50 11.35
CA ARG A 295 -7.78 -15.42 11.64
C ARG A 295 -7.79 -16.62 10.69
N LYS A 296 -7.64 -16.38 9.38
CA LYS A 296 -7.53 -17.46 8.36
C LYS A 296 -6.35 -18.39 8.62
N THR A 297 -5.18 -17.81 8.95
CA THR A 297 -3.98 -18.61 9.24
C THR A 297 -4.17 -19.45 10.51
N MET A 298 -4.81 -18.89 11.56
CA MET A 298 -5.14 -19.64 12.77
C MET A 298 -6.12 -20.79 12.49
N GLU A 299 -7.10 -20.58 11.62
CA GLU A 299 -8.04 -21.62 11.20
C GLU A 299 -7.33 -22.72 10.40
N ALA A 300 -6.51 -22.35 9.42
CA ALA A 300 -5.71 -23.29 8.64
C ALA A 300 -4.75 -24.11 9.53
N ALA A 301 -4.10 -23.46 10.51
CA ALA A 301 -3.15 -24.10 11.41
C ALA A 301 -3.77 -25.22 12.28
N ARG A 302 -5.09 -25.23 12.49
CA ARG A 302 -5.80 -26.30 13.21
C ARG A 302 -5.76 -27.64 12.47
N ARG A 303 -5.55 -27.62 11.15
CA ARG A 303 -5.51 -28.79 10.29
C ARG A 303 -4.11 -29.41 10.21
N PHE A 304 -3.09 -28.77 10.75
CA PHE A 304 -1.71 -29.22 10.65
C PHE A 304 -1.15 -29.55 12.02
N THR A 305 -0.36 -30.64 12.08
CA THR A 305 0.38 -31.02 13.28
C THR A 305 1.69 -30.23 13.40
N PRO A 306 2.30 -30.10 14.59
CA PRO A 306 3.62 -29.50 14.74
C PRO A 306 4.69 -30.21 13.91
N GLU A 307 4.60 -31.53 13.80
CA GLU A 307 5.51 -32.37 13.02
C GLU A 307 5.40 -32.04 11.53
N PHE A 308 4.19 -31.91 11.00
CA PHE A 308 3.97 -31.44 9.63
C PHE A 308 4.58 -30.06 9.39
N CYS A 309 4.34 -29.10 10.30
CA CYS A 309 4.87 -27.74 10.17
C CYS A 309 6.41 -27.72 10.11
N ARG A 310 7.07 -28.57 10.93
CA ARG A 310 8.52 -28.71 10.89
C ARG A 310 8.98 -29.31 9.58
N ARG A 311 8.36 -30.40 9.15
CA ARG A 311 8.72 -31.08 7.90
C ARG A 311 8.49 -30.20 6.68
N ALA A 312 7.42 -29.43 6.65
CA ALA A 312 7.17 -28.44 5.60
C ALA A 312 8.29 -27.39 5.50
N ALA A 313 8.78 -26.88 6.63
CA ALA A 313 9.90 -25.95 6.64
C ALA A 313 11.21 -26.58 6.12
N GLU A 314 11.49 -27.85 6.48
CA GLU A 314 12.63 -28.61 5.98
C GLU A 314 12.54 -28.80 4.44
N LEU A 315 11.38 -29.21 3.92
CA LEU A 315 11.15 -29.42 2.50
C LEU A 315 11.31 -28.13 1.69
N VAL A 316 10.83 -27.00 2.22
CA VAL A 316 11.03 -25.68 1.60
C VAL A 316 12.51 -25.35 1.54
N LEU A 317 13.26 -25.56 2.62
CA LEU A 317 14.69 -25.30 2.66
C LEU A 317 15.49 -26.22 1.72
N GLU A 318 15.16 -27.50 1.68
CA GLU A 318 15.76 -28.47 0.74
C GLU A 318 15.51 -28.06 -0.72
N THR A 319 14.30 -27.58 -1.03
CA THR A 319 13.93 -27.11 -2.37
C THR A 319 14.67 -25.83 -2.72
N ASP A 320 14.78 -24.88 -1.80
CA ASP A 320 15.53 -23.64 -1.99
C ASP A 320 17.01 -23.93 -2.31
N TYR A 321 17.61 -24.83 -1.54
CA TYR A 321 18.97 -25.26 -1.80
C TYR A 321 19.13 -25.90 -3.18
N LYS A 322 18.22 -26.81 -3.57
CA LYS A 322 18.25 -27.46 -4.89
C LYS A 322 18.10 -26.47 -6.04
N ILE A 323 17.13 -25.55 -5.98
CA ILE A 323 16.94 -24.53 -7.02
C ILE A 323 18.19 -23.67 -7.22
N LYS A 324 18.94 -23.39 -6.13
CA LYS A 324 20.15 -22.56 -6.19
C LYS A 324 21.42 -23.28 -6.58
N THR A 325 21.48 -24.60 -6.40
CA THR A 325 22.74 -25.37 -6.52
C THR A 325 22.72 -26.50 -7.51
N SER A 326 21.55 -26.97 -7.94
CA SER A 326 21.42 -28.00 -8.96
C SER A 326 21.13 -27.42 -10.36
N TYR A 327 21.24 -28.24 -11.39
CA TYR A 327 20.82 -27.94 -12.74
C TYR A 327 19.40 -28.43 -13.05
N ASP A 328 18.67 -28.86 -11.99
CA ASP A 328 17.30 -29.32 -12.13
C ASP A 328 16.36 -28.15 -12.51
N ASP A 329 15.30 -28.49 -13.22
CA ASP A 329 14.25 -27.53 -13.57
C ASP A 329 13.55 -27.00 -12.32
N PRO A 330 13.62 -25.70 -12.00
CA PRO A 330 12.99 -25.11 -10.84
C PRO A 330 11.48 -25.36 -10.75
N GLU A 331 10.78 -25.40 -11.89
CA GLU A 331 9.32 -25.65 -11.93
C GLU A 331 9.01 -27.07 -11.46
N ARG A 332 9.79 -28.06 -11.91
CA ARG A 332 9.67 -29.45 -11.44
C ARG A 332 9.99 -29.60 -9.97
N LEU A 333 10.96 -28.85 -9.46
CA LEU A 333 11.29 -28.87 -8.03
C LEU A 333 10.13 -28.33 -7.17
N LEU A 334 9.39 -27.32 -7.65
CA LEU A 334 8.18 -26.84 -6.99
C LEU A 334 7.04 -27.85 -7.06
N GLU A 335 6.82 -28.53 -8.17
CA GLU A 335 5.83 -29.61 -8.29
C GLU A 335 6.15 -30.77 -7.32
N LEU A 336 7.43 -31.12 -7.20
CA LEU A 336 7.89 -32.16 -6.28
C LEU A 336 7.67 -31.73 -4.81
N LEU A 337 7.94 -30.47 -4.48
CA LEU A 337 7.66 -29.91 -3.15
C LEU A 337 6.17 -30.05 -2.80
N LEU A 338 5.26 -29.69 -3.73
CA LEU A 338 3.83 -29.84 -3.48
C LEU A 338 3.42 -31.30 -3.26
N LEU A 339 3.99 -32.23 -4.04
CA LEU A 339 3.73 -33.67 -3.87
C LEU A 339 4.20 -34.16 -2.50
N GLN A 340 5.40 -33.77 -2.07
CA GLN A 340 5.94 -34.13 -0.76
C GLN A 340 5.10 -33.56 0.38
N LEU A 341 4.69 -32.28 0.28
CA LEU A 341 3.78 -31.65 1.25
C LEU A 341 2.42 -32.38 1.33
N ALA A 342 1.88 -32.82 0.19
CA ALA A 342 0.63 -33.59 0.15
C ALA A 342 0.78 -34.96 0.81
N GLN A 343 1.93 -35.63 0.65
CA GLN A 343 2.20 -36.94 1.28
C GLN A 343 2.33 -36.77 2.80
N GLU A 344 3.06 -35.79 3.28
CA GLU A 344 3.20 -35.50 4.71
C GLU A 344 1.85 -35.14 5.35
N GLY A 345 1.00 -34.38 4.66
CA GLY A 345 -0.34 -34.02 5.15
C GLY A 345 -1.32 -35.19 5.24
N ARG A 346 -1.04 -36.32 4.57
CA ARG A 346 -1.84 -37.55 4.70
C ARG A 346 -1.37 -38.46 5.84
N ASN A 347 -0.12 -38.34 6.25
CA ASN A 347 0.52 -39.18 7.26
C ASN A 347 0.42 -38.59 8.68
N GLY A 348 -0.03 -37.38 8.86
CA GLY A 348 -0.22 -36.68 10.13
C GLY A 348 -1.67 -36.35 10.39
#